data_513506ad05a1e842dd3ca2347d3cd6c3
#
_entry.id   513506ad05a1e842dd3ca2347d3cd6c3
#
_cell.length_a   1.000
_cell.length_b   1.000
_cell.length_c   1.000
_cell.angle_alpha   90.00
_cell.angle_beta   90.00
_cell.angle_gamma   90.00
#
_symmetry.space_group_name_H-M   'P 1'
#
loop_
_entity.id
_entity.type
_entity.pdbx_description
1 polymer ?
#
loop_
_entity_poly.entity_id
_entity_poly.type
_entity_poly.pdbx_seq_one_letter_code
_entity_poly.pdbx_strand_id
1 'polypeptide(L)'
;GTGRVATISGRYYAMDRDKRWERVQEAYNAIVLSKGNMSESAQGCISDSYAEGVNDEFIVPTVITQDGEAIGKVEDGDSVIFFNFRPDRAREISRAMTDKKFDGFERILVHTKFVCMTTYDATMEDVEIAFGPEDIKNTLGEYLSKNGKTQLRAAETEKYAHVTFFFNGGIEEPYAGEDRILIPSPKVATYDLQPEMSAYELLDRLLGAIDEDKYDFFAVNFANPDMVGHTGSIEATEKAIKTVDECVGKLFEKILSKGGSGIITADHGNAELMIDVETKRPITSHSTNPVPFIVVGEEFVGRELLDDGKLSDIAPTVLDMMKMEKPAEITGHSLIK
;
A
#
# COMPACT_ATOMS: atom_id res chain seq x y z
N GLY A 1 -30.96 -5.80 -10.73
CA GLY A 1 -29.93 -6.63 -10.12
C GLY A 1 -30.57 -7.69 -9.23
N THR A 2 -29.88 -8.79 -8.99
CA THR A 2 -30.38 -9.92 -8.21
C THR A 2 -29.63 -10.10 -6.89
N GLY A 3 -28.67 -9.22 -6.58
CA GLY A 3 -27.88 -9.29 -5.36
C GLY A 3 -28.42 -8.39 -4.26
N ARG A 4 -28.10 -8.75 -3.00
CA ARG A 4 -28.43 -7.98 -1.79
C ARG A 4 -27.22 -7.91 -0.86
N VAL A 5 -27.08 -6.83 -0.09
CA VAL A 5 -26.07 -6.71 0.95
C VAL A 5 -26.53 -7.50 2.16
N ALA A 6 -25.78 -8.52 2.58
CA ALA A 6 -26.08 -9.34 3.73
C ALA A 6 -25.36 -8.90 5.00
N THR A 7 -24.14 -8.35 4.86
CA THR A 7 -23.35 -7.84 6.00
C THR A 7 -22.59 -6.58 5.63
N ILE A 8 -22.26 -5.76 6.61
CA ILE A 8 -21.34 -4.62 6.50
C ILE A 8 -20.30 -4.74 7.61
N SER A 9 -19.04 -4.41 7.29
CA SER A 9 -17.96 -4.38 8.26
C SER A 9 -16.89 -3.38 7.83
N GLY A 10 -16.41 -2.57 8.76
CA GLY A 10 -15.25 -1.72 8.57
C GLY A 10 -13.97 -2.56 8.40
N ARG A 11 -12.99 -2.00 7.72
CA ARG A 11 -11.70 -2.69 7.46
C ARG A 11 -10.92 -2.99 8.73
N TYR A 12 -11.15 -2.26 9.83
CA TYR A 12 -10.56 -2.51 11.13
C TYR A 12 -10.83 -3.94 11.63
N TYR A 13 -11.99 -4.50 11.29
CA TYR A 13 -12.40 -5.87 11.63
C TYR A 13 -12.09 -6.87 10.52
N ALA A 14 -12.66 -6.64 9.33
CA ALA A 14 -12.60 -7.60 8.24
C ALA A 14 -11.26 -7.66 7.49
N MET A 15 -10.41 -6.64 7.68
CA MET A 15 -9.18 -6.47 6.91
C MET A 15 -7.97 -6.23 7.83
N ASP A 16 -7.93 -6.89 8.98
CA ASP A 16 -6.74 -6.91 9.84
C ASP A 16 -5.57 -7.61 9.14
N ARG A 17 -4.34 -7.26 9.50
CA ARG A 17 -3.10 -7.85 8.98
C ARG A 17 -2.03 -8.05 10.07
N ASP A 18 -2.42 -7.88 11.33
CA ASP A 18 -1.54 -7.91 12.49
C ASP A 18 -1.91 -9.03 13.47
N LYS A 19 -2.65 -10.05 12.97
CA LYS A 19 -3.11 -11.22 13.74
C LYS A 19 -3.95 -10.87 14.96
N ARG A 20 -4.73 -9.81 14.85
CA ARG A 20 -5.71 -9.44 15.87
C ARG A 20 -6.99 -10.24 15.63
N TRP A 21 -6.89 -11.51 15.94
CA TRP A 21 -7.91 -12.50 15.61
C TRP A 21 -9.28 -12.19 16.21
N GLU A 22 -9.34 -11.50 17.33
CA GLU A 22 -10.59 -11.01 17.93
C GLU A 22 -11.38 -10.10 16.99
N ARG A 23 -10.71 -9.28 16.18
CA ARG A 23 -11.35 -8.41 15.18
C ARG A 23 -11.87 -9.19 13.99
N VAL A 24 -11.01 -10.06 13.46
CA VAL A 24 -11.35 -10.92 12.32
C VAL A 24 -12.52 -11.85 12.68
N GLN A 25 -12.57 -12.33 13.92
CA GLN A 25 -13.65 -13.17 14.42
C GLN A 25 -15.01 -12.48 14.41
N GLU A 26 -15.07 -11.19 14.74
CA GLU A 26 -16.33 -10.43 14.68
C GLU A 26 -16.86 -10.36 13.24
N ALA A 27 -16.00 -10.04 12.26
CA ALA A 27 -16.39 -10.03 10.85
C ALA A 27 -16.77 -11.43 10.35
N TYR A 28 -16.00 -12.46 10.73
CA TYR A 28 -16.31 -13.85 10.42
C TYR A 28 -17.68 -14.28 10.97
N ASN A 29 -17.96 -13.94 12.22
CA ASN A 29 -19.25 -14.27 12.87
C ASN A 29 -20.42 -13.62 12.16
N ALA A 30 -20.29 -12.38 11.69
CA ALA A 30 -21.33 -11.74 10.91
C ALA A 30 -21.58 -12.45 9.57
N ILE A 31 -20.51 -12.82 8.85
CA ILE A 31 -20.59 -13.44 7.52
C ILE A 31 -21.10 -14.87 7.56
N VAL A 32 -20.62 -15.69 8.51
CA VAL A 32 -20.89 -17.16 8.53
C VAL A 32 -21.98 -17.52 9.51
N LEU A 33 -22.04 -16.84 10.67
CA LEU A 33 -22.97 -17.22 11.74
C LEU A 33 -24.19 -16.29 11.87
N SER A 34 -24.27 -15.22 11.05
CA SER A 34 -25.25 -14.14 11.19
C SER A 34 -25.30 -13.59 12.62
N LYS A 35 -24.12 -13.46 13.27
CA LYS A 35 -23.96 -12.94 14.62
C LYS A 35 -23.21 -11.60 14.58
N GLY A 36 -23.75 -10.61 15.25
CA GLY A 36 -23.22 -9.26 15.32
C GLY A 36 -24.31 -8.25 15.56
N ASN A 37 -24.04 -6.99 15.32
CA ASN A 37 -25.08 -5.96 15.27
C ASN A 37 -26.07 -6.28 14.15
N MET A 38 -27.28 -5.79 14.26
CA MET A 38 -28.34 -6.00 13.27
C MET A 38 -28.86 -4.66 12.76
N SER A 39 -29.15 -4.57 11.46
CA SER A 39 -29.80 -3.42 10.83
C SER A 39 -30.70 -3.87 9.69
N GLU A 40 -31.84 -3.18 9.50
CA GLU A 40 -32.74 -3.47 8.40
C GLU A 40 -32.28 -2.94 7.04
N SER A 41 -31.25 -2.08 7.03
CA SER A 41 -30.68 -1.58 5.78
C SER A 41 -29.19 -1.28 5.89
N ALA A 42 -28.47 -1.53 4.82
CA ALA A 42 -27.07 -1.18 4.69
C ALA A 42 -26.80 0.32 4.84
N GLN A 43 -27.65 1.14 4.22
CA GLN A 43 -27.58 2.60 4.30
C GLN A 43 -27.86 3.10 5.71
N GLY A 44 -28.88 2.53 6.40
CA GLY A 44 -29.21 2.86 7.79
C GLY A 44 -28.02 2.60 8.70
N CYS A 45 -27.43 1.41 8.61
CA CYS A 45 -26.25 1.03 9.39
C CYS A 45 -25.10 2.06 9.26
N ILE A 46 -24.79 2.48 8.04
CA ILE A 46 -23.73 3.47 7.80
C ILE A 46 -24.11 4.84 8.37
N SER A 47 -25.36 5.28 8.16
CA SER A 47 -25.83 6.56 8.66
C SER A 47 -25.82 6.64 10.19
N ASP A 48 -26.23 5.57 10.84
CA ASP A 48 -26.24 5.47 12.31
C ASP A 48 -24.81 5.48 12.86
N SER A 49 -23.90 4.71 12.26
CA SER A 49 -22.46 4.74 12.61
C SER A 49 -21.88 6.15 12.50
N TYR A 50 -22.18 6.87 11.42
CA TYR A 50 -21.68 8.25 11.25
C TYR A 50 -22.30 9.22 12.26
N ALA A 51 -23.56 9.03 12.63
CA ALA A 51 -24.21 9.85 13.65
C ALA A 51 -23.56 9.64 15.04
N GLU A 52 -23.01 8.46 15.29
CA GLU A 52 -22.26 8.13 16.50
C GLU A 52 -20.76 8.52 16.41
N GLY A 53 -20.32 9.12 15.30
CA GLY A 53 -18.92 9.52 15.07
C GLY A 53 -17.99 8.36 14.65
N VAL A 54 -18.56 7.21 14.29
CA VAL A 54 -17.81 6.03 13.83
C VAL A 54 -17.74 6.08 12.30
N ASN A 55 -16.51 6.26 11.76
CA ASN A 55 -16.25 6.33 10.32
C ASN A 55 -16.10 4.94 9.69
N ASP A 56 -16.05 4.90 8.35
CA ASP A 56 -15.98 3.71 7.48
C ASP A 56 -15.04 2.61 7.99
N GLU A 57 -13.84 2.97 8.40
CA GLU A 57 -12.82 2.02 8.85
C GLU A 57 -13.28 1.22 10.07
N PHE A 58 -14.06 1.83 10.95
CA PHE A 58 -14.41 1.32 12.27
C PHE A 58 -15.86 0.83 12.38
N ILE A 59 -16.62 0.80 11.28
CA ILE A 59 -17.99 0.27 11.30
C ILE A 59 -17.98 -1.15 11.85
N VAL A 60 -18.70 -1.35 12.93
CA VAL A 60 -18.80 -2.65 13.61
C VAL A 60 -19.47 -3.67 12.70
N PRO A 61 -19.02 -4.93 12.63
CA PRO A 61 -19.65 -5.96 11.82
C PRO A 61 -21.14 -6.08 12.11
N THR A 62 -21.94 -5.81 11.07
CA THR A 62 -23.40 -5.73 11.17
C THR A 62 -24.06 -6.65 10.15
N VAL A 63 -25.01 -7.45 10.60
CA VAL A 63 -25.86 -8.33 9.77
C VAL A 63 -27.07 -7.54 9.30
N ILE A 64 -27.34 -7.59 8.00
CA ILE A 64 -28.54 -6.96 7.44
C ILE A 64 -29.70 -7.93 7.50
N THR A 65 -30.79 -7.46 8.06
CA THR A 65 -31.99 -8.27 8.31
C THR A 65 -33.19 -7.82 7.47
N GLN A 66 -34.12 -8.70 7.27
CA GLN A 66 -35.46 -8.40 6.76
C GLN A 66 -36.46 -9.15 7.64
N ASP A 67 -37.45 -8.42 8.15
CA ASP A 67 -38.47 -9.00 9.06
C ASP A 67 -37.84 -9.69 10.30
N GLY A 68 -36.71 -9.19 10.76
CA GLY A 68 -35.96 -9.71 11.91
C GLY A 68 -35.03 -10.90 11.61
N GLU A 69 -35.04 -11.43 10.39
CA GLU A 69 -34.21 -12.55 9.98
C GLU A 69 -33.03 -12.06 9.09
N ALA A 70 -31.86 -12.71 9.23
CA ALA A 70 -30.72 -12.38 8.38
C ALA A 70 -31.03 -12.62 6.89
N ILE A 71 -30.68 -11.66 6.03
CA ILE A 71 -30.92 -11.79 4.58
C ILE A 71 -30.17 -12.96 3.99
N GLY A 72 -29.00 -13.29 4.51
CA GLY A 72 -28.17 -14.41 4.07
C GLY A 72 -26.91 -14.52 4.89
N LYS A 73 -26.28 -15.67 4.83
CA LYS A 73 -24.97 -16.00 5.40
C LYS A 73 -24.27 -16.94 4.43
N VAL A 74 -22.98 -17.17 4.65
CA VAL A 74 -22.21 -18.17 3.88
C VAL A 74 -22.47 -19.55 4.49
N GLU A 75 -22.85 -20.51 3.66
CA GLU A 75 -23.16 -21.90 4.04
C GLU A 75 -22.33 -22.92 3.23
N ASP A 76 -22.37 -24.19 3.67
CA ASP A 76 -21.72 -25.29 2.95
C ASP A 76 -22.25 -25.39 1.51
N GLY A 77 -21.33 -25.49 0.56
CA GLY A 77 -21.63 -25.59 -0.87
C GLY A 77 -21.75 -24.25 -1.59
N ASP A 78 -21.66 -23.13 -0.89
CA ASP A 78 -21.68 -21.81 -1.51
C ASP A 78 -20.40 -21.53 -2.30
N SER A 79 -20.53 -20.60 -3.26
CA SER A 79 -19.41 -20.01 -3.95
C SER A 79 -19.14 -18.61 -3.41
N VAL A 80 -17.91 -18.36 -2.99
CA VAL A 80 -17.47 -17.08 -2.46
C VAL A 80 -16.46 -16.47 -3.42
N ILE A 81 -16.71 -15.25 -3.88
CA ILE A 81 -15.74 -14.46 -4.63
C ILE A 81 -15.24 -13.33 -3.74
N PHE A 82 -13.97 -13.41 -3.33
CA PHE A 82 -13.36 -12.34 -2.55
C PHE A 82 -12.69 -11.33 -3.48
N PHE A 83 -13.32 -10.19 -3.65
CA PHE A 83 -13.04 -9.22 -4.71
C PHE A 83 -11.81 -8.32 -4.45
N ASN A 84 -11.12 -8.47 -3.32
CA ASN A 84 -9.93 -7.70 -3.01
C ASN A 84 -8.76 -8.08 -3.93
N PHE A 85 -8.19 -7.12 -4.64
CA PHE A 85 -7.01 -7.34 -5.48
C PHE A 85 -5.67 -7.15 -4.73
N ARG A 86 -5.68 -6.50 -3.56
CA ARG A 86 -4.49 -6.40 -2.68
C ARG A 86 -4.48 -7.56 -1.69
N PRO A 87 -3.35 -8.31 -1.58
CA PRO A 87 -3.30 -9.54 -0.78
C PRO A 87 -3.16 -9.32 0.72
N ASP A 88 -2.46 -8.26 1.16
CA ASP A 88 -1.99 -8.08 2.52
C ASP A 88 -3.10 -8.13 3.58
N ARG A 89 -4.22 -7.42 3.35
CA ARG A 89 -5.36 -7.37 4.25
C ARG A 89 -6.46 -8.40 3.95
N ALA A 90 -6.31 -9.19 2.89
CA ALA A 90 -7.23 -10.25 2.54
C ALA A 90 -6.86 -11.60 3.16
N ARG A 91 -5.61 -11.79 3.56
CA ARG A 91 -5.05 -13.06 4.04
C ARG A 91 -5.78 -13.62 5.25
N GLU A 92 -5.96 -12.83 6.29
CA GLU A 92 -6.45 -13.32 7.59
C GLU A 92 -7.88 -13.80 7.53
N ILE A 93 -8.80 -13.02 6.98
CA ILE A 93 -10.20 -13.43 6.84
C ILE A 93 -10.35 -14.61 5.87
N SER A 94 -9.54 -14.64 4.77
CA SER A 94 -9.55 -15.77 3.84
C SER A 94 -9.08 -17.04 4.51
N ARG A 95 -8.00 -17.00 5.32
CA ARG A 95 -7.57 -18.15 6.12
C ARG A 95 -8.62 -18.59 7.13
N ALA A 96 -9.26 -17.63 7.81
CA ALA A 96 -10.35 -17.94 8.71
C ALA A 96 -11.52 -18.64 7.99
N MET A 97 -11.75 -18.37 6.71
CA MET A 97 -12.82 -19.02 5.94
C MET A 97 -12.43 -20.36 5.32
N THR A 98 -11.16 -20.59 5.00
CA THR A 98 -10.75 -21.73 4.16
C THR A 98 -9.78 -22.71 4.82
N ASP A 99 -8.86 -22.23 5.67
CA ASP A 99 -7.76 -23.06 6.19
C ASP A 99 -8.26 -24.06 7.24
N LYS A 100 -8.17 -25.35 6.96
CA LYS A 100 -8.57 -26.43 7.89
C LYS A 100 -7.75 -26.46 9.18
N LYS A 101 -6.52 -25.91 9.15
CA LYS A 101 -5.59 -25.87 10.30
C LYS A 101 -5.60 -24.51 11.02
N PHE A 102 -6.56 -23.65 10.68
CA PHE A 102 -6.68 -22.33 11.30
C PHE A 102 -6.90 -22.45 12.82
N ASP A 103 -6.08 -21.73 13.57
CA ASP A 103 -6.04 -21.74 15.04
C ASP A 103 -6.22 -20.35 15.68
N GLY A 104 -6.55 -19.33 14.88
CA GLY A 104 -6.69 -17.95 15.37
C GLY A 104 -7.88 -17.75 16.33
N PHE A 105 -8.99 -18.49 16.12
CA PHE A 105 -10.17 -18.50 17.00
C PHE A 105 -11.03 -19.75 16.72
N GLU A 106 -11.89 -20.11 17.67
CA GLU A 106 -12.87 -21.19 17.48
C GLU A 106 -13.94 -20.79 16.47
N ARG A 107 -14.17 -21.62 15.47
CA ARG A 107 -15.13 -21.36 14.39
C ARG A 107 -15.81 -22.63 13.89
N ILE A 108 -16.91 -22.45 13.18
CA ILE A 108 -17.53 -23.51 12.37
C ILE A 108 -16.96 -23.33 10.95
N LEU A 109 -16.15 -24.27 10.49
CA LEU A 109 -15.65 -24.25 9.11
C LEU A 109 -16.79 -24.55 8.15
N VAL A 110 -17.03 -23.67 7.19
CA VAL A 110 -17.93 -23.88 6.06
C VAL A 110 -17.13 -24.25 4.81
N HIS A 111 -17.58 -25.27 4.11
CA HIS A 111 -16.92 -25.75 2.89
C HIS A 111 -17.49 -25.03 1.67
N THR A 112 -16.77 -24.04 1.19
CA THR A 112 -17.18 -23.19 0.07
C THR A 112 -16.23 -23.37 -1.12
N LYS A 113 -16.70 -23.03 -2.31
CA LYS A 113 -15.82 -22.76 -3.44
C LYS A 113 -15.30 -21.31 -3.32
N PHE A 114 -14.12 -21.15 -2.69
CA PHE A 114 -13.57 -19.85 -2.39
C PHE A 114 -12.62 -19.37 -3.51
N VAL A 115 -12.96 -18.25 -4.15
CA VAL A 115 -12.19 -17.64 -5.23
C VAL A 115 -11.56 -16.34 -4.74
N CYS A 116 -10.24 -16.32 -4.64
CA CYS A 116 -9.45 -15.13 -4.38
C CYS A 116 -9.27 -14.33 -5.68
N MET A 117 -9.41 -13.02 -5.64
CA MET A 117 -9.17 -12.18 -6.83
C MET A 117 -7.73 -12.30 -7.32
N THR A 118 -6.76 -12.38 -6.39
CA THR A 118 -5.35 -12.62 -6.69
C THR A 118 -4.77 -13.62 -5.69
N THR A 119 -3.51 -14.02 -5.84
CA THR A 119 -2.81 -14.86 -4.86
C THR A 119 -2.62 -14.07 -3.57
N TYR A 120 -3.42 -14.35 -2.54
CA TYR A 120 -3.27 -13.71 -1.23
C TYR A 120 -2.12 -14.30 -0.42
N ASP A 121 -1.94 -15.61 -0.54
CA ASP A 121 -0.87 -16.36 0.11
C ASP A 121 -0.67 -17.67 -0.64
N ALA A 122 0.55 -17.93 -1.09
CA ALA A 122 0.90 -19.14 -1.85
C ALA A 122 0.75 -20.44 -1.05
N THR A 123 0.61 -20.36 0.28
CA THR A 123 0.41 -21.52 1.17
C THR A 123 -1.07 -21.85 1.43
N MET A 124 -2.02 -21.12 0.85
CA MET A 124 -3.45 -21.45 0.91
C MET A 124 -3.77 -22.61 -0.04
N GLU A 125 -4.31 -23.71 0.50
CA GLU A 125 -4.54 -24.95 -0.27
C GLU A 125 -5.95 -25.01 -0.89
N ASP A 126 -6.99 -24.58 -0.18
CA ASP A 126 -8.40 -24.77 -0.57
C ASP A 126 -9.02 -23.49 -1.19
N VAL A 127 -8.29 -22.82 -2.10
CA VAL A 127 -8.76 -21.62 -2.80
C VAL A 127 -8.50 -21.70 -4.30
N GLU A 128 -9.37 -21.07 -5.07
CA GLU A 128 -9.12 -20.78 -6.49
C GLU A 128 -8.63 -19.32 -6.63
N ILE A 129 -7.84 -19.04 -7.68
CA ILE A 129 -7.29 -17.71 -7.96
C ILE A 129 -7.81 -17.26 -9.31
N ALA A 130 -8.54 -16.12 -9.33
CA ALA A 130 -9.10 -15.58 -10.55
C ALA A 130 -8.01 -14.99 -11.46
N PHE A 131 -7.07 -14.24 -10.88
CA PHE A 131 -5.95 -13.62 -11.56
C PHE A 131 -4.66 -13.96 -10.81
N GLY A 132 -3.96 -14.96 -11.28
CA GLY A 132 -2.66 -15.37 -10.73
C GLY A 132 -1.61 -14.28 -10.92
N PRO A 133 -0.45 -14.39 -10.24
CA PRO A 133 0.64 -13.47 -10.45
C PRO A 133 1.09 -13.52 -11.91
N GLU A 134 1.20 -12.36 -12.54
CA GLU A 134 1.90 -12.25 -13.81
C GLU A 134 3.40 -12.33 -13.53
N ASP A 135 4.11 -13.09 -14.33
CA ASP A 135 5.59 -13.14 -14.29
C ASP A 135 6.14 -11.85 -14.95
N ILE A 136 6.22 -10.79 -14.15
CA ILE A 136 6.73 -9.49 -14.62
C ILE A 136 8.24 -9.59 -14.75
N LYS A 137 8.71 -9.73 -15.98
CA LYS A 137 10.15 -9.82 -16.31
C LYS A 137 10.76 -8.44 -16.49
N ASN A 138 12.06 -8.36 -16.24
CA ASN A 138 12.85 -7.15 -16.42
C ASN A 138 12.25 -5.94 -15.67
N THR A 139 11.76 -6.16 -14.42
CA THR A 139 11.53 -5.02 -13.52
C THR A 139 12.80 -4.19 -13.42
N LEU A 140 12.71 -2.93 -13.06
CA LEU A 140 13.91 -2.07 -12.97
C LEU A 140 14.99 -2.71 -12.11
N GLY A 141 14.62 -3.27 -10.93
CA GLY A 141 15.57 -3.95 -10.04
C GLY A 141 16.23 -5.17 -10.67
N GLU A 142 15.46 -6.01 -11.32
CA GLU A 142 15.97 -7.19 -12.03
C GLU A 142 16.90 -6.79 -13.18
N TYR A 143 16.49 -5.78 -13.95
CA TYR A 143 17.26 -5.33 -15.11
C TYR A 143 18.59 -4.68 -14.71
N LEU A 144 18.61 -3.85 -13.66
CA LEU A 144 19.84 -3.30 -13.08
C LEU A 144 20.78 -4.42 -12.62
N SER A 145 20.28 -5.40 -11.90
CA SER A 145 21.05 -6.57 -11.45
C SER A 145 21.65 -7.37 -12.61
N LYS A 146 20.87 -7.66 -13.65
CA LYS A 146 21.35 -8.36 -14.87
C LYS A 146 22.46 -7.61 -15.58
N ASN A 147 22.49 -6.29 -15.45
CA ASN A 147 23.54 -5.43 -16.03
C ASN A 147 24.69 -5.13 -15.04
N GLY A 148 24.78 -5.88 -13.94
CA GLY A 148 25.86 -5.77 -12.97
C GLY A 148 25.83 -4.48 -12.14
N LYS A 149 24.70 -3.80 -12.08
CA LYS A 149 24.49 -2.59 -11.28
C LYS A 149 24.16 -2.92 -9.85
N THR A 150 24.74 -2.19 -8.92
CA THR A 150 24.45 -2.28 -7.50
C THR A 150 23.34 -1.32 -7.11
N GLN A 151 22.48 -1.74 -6.17
CA GLN A 151 21.29 -0.97 -5.83
C GLN A 151 20.97 -1.07 -4.35
N LEU A 152 20.44 0.02 -3.78
CA LEU A 152 19.96 0.09 -2.41
C LEU A 152 18.49 0.44 -2.37
N ARG A 153 17.71 -0.34 -1.60
CA ARG A 153 16.31 -0.06 -1.26
C ARG A 153 16.24 0.43 0.16
N ALA A 154 15.57 1.55 0.41
CA ALA A 154 15.50 2.09 1.75
C ALA A 154 14.13 2.69 2.06
N ALA A 155 13.55 2.30 3.18
CA ALA A 155 12.33 2.85 3.72
C ALA A 155 12.17 2.51 5.20
N GLU A 156 11.24 3.16 5.86
CA GLU A 156 10.74 2.69 7.15
C GLU A 156 9.64 1.62 6.98
N THR A 157 9.29 0.92 8.08
CA THR A 157 8.44 -0.29 8.06
C THR A 157 7.18 -0.15 7.20
N GLU A 158 6.46 0.97 7.29
CA GLU A 158 5.18 1.18 6.59
C GLU A 158 5.31 1.16 5.06
N LYS A 159 6.48 1.52 4.54
CA LYS A 159 6.74 1.61 3.09
C LYS A 159 7.85 0.67 2.60
N TYR A 160 8.35 -0.22 3.47
CA TYR A 160 9.43 -1.14 3.09
C TYR A 160 9.02 -2.08 1.94
N ALA A 161 7.84 -2.68 2.02
CA ALA A 161 7.35 -3.55 0.96
C ALA A 161 7.19 -2.82 -0.39
N HIS A 162 6.93 -1.51 -0.37
CA HIS A 162 6.75 -0.73 -1.60
C HIS A 162 8.05 -0.59 -2.39
N VAL A 163 9.18 -0.42 -1.72
CA VAL A 163 10.51 -0.32 -2.36
C VAL A 163 11.22 -1.66 -2.51
N THR A 164 10.66 -2.76 -2.00
CA THR A 164 11.23 -4.12 -2.10
C THR A 164 10.30 -5.04 -2.87
N PHE A 165 9.40 -5.74 -2.21
CA PHE A 165 8.51 -6.73 -2.80
C PHE A 165 7.72 -6.21 -4.01
N PHE A 166 7.04 -5.07 -3.87
CA PHE A 166 6.24 -4.51 -4.97
C PHE A 166 7.11 -3.95 -6.08
N PHE A 167 8.21 -3.29 -5.73
CA PHE A 167 9.16 -2.76 -6.71
C PHE A 167 9.83 -3.89 -7.54
N ASN A 168 10.01 -5.06 -6.94
CA ASN A 168 10.55 -6.25 -7.58
C ASN A 168 9.48 -7.12 -8.25
N GLY A 169 8.26 -6.59 -8.47
CA GLY A 169 7.20 -7.29 -9.18
C GLY A 169 6.64 -8.49 -8.42
N GLY A 170 6.66 -8.47 -7.08
CA GLY A 170 6.16 -9.53 -6.23
C GLY A 170 7.23 -10.58 -5.85
N ILE A 171 8.50 -10.29 -6.11
CA ILE A 171 9.62 -11.15 -5.70
C ILE A 171 10.15 -10.67 -4.35
N GLU A 172 10.13 -11.54 -3.34
CA GLU A 172 10.60 -11.21 -1.98
C GLU A 172 12.14 -11.20 -1.90
N GLU A 173 12.78 -12.13 -2.58
CA GLU A 173 14.24 -12.29 -2.55
C GLU A 173 14.92 -11.08 -3.22
N PRO A 174 15.98 -10.51 -2.59
CA PRO A 174 16.78 -9.48 -3.21
C PRO A 174 17.49 -9.98 -4.49
N TYR A 175 17.55 -9.13 -5.50
CA TYR A 175 18.37 -9.43 -6.68
C TYR A 175 19.86 -9.34 -6.37
N ALA A 176 20.70 -9.96 -7.18
CA ALA A 176 22.16 -9.84 -7.03
C ALA A 176 22.59 -8.36 -7.10
N GLY A 177 23.34 -7.90 -6.11
CA GLY A 177 23.73 -6.49 -5.97
C GLY A 177 22.67 -5.57 -5.36
N GLU A 178 21.53 -6.11 -4.89
CA GLU A 178 20.51 -5.38 -4.14
C GLU A 178 20.75 -5.53 -2.64
N ASP A 179 20.96 -4.40 -1.96
CA ASP A 179 20.95 -4.31 -0.51
C ASP A 179 19.70 -3.56 -0.03
N ARG A 180 19.34 -3.76 1.23
CA ARG A 180 18.12 -3.20 1.82
C ARG A 180 18.37 -2.56 3.18
N ILE A 181 17.82 -1.36 3.39
CA ILE A 181 17.77 -0.67 4.68
C ILE A 181 16.31 -0.58 5.12
N LEU A 182 16.00 -1.22 6.24
CA LEU A 182 14.72 -1.09 6.93
C LEU A 182 14.91 -0.31 8.21
N ILE A 183 14.20 0.79 8.36
CA ILE A 183 14.10 1.56 9.61
C ILE A 183 12.76 1.26 10.27
N PRO A 184 12.72 0.89 11.56
CA PRO A 184 11.45 0.69 12.25
C PRO A 184 10.64 1.99 12.30
N SER A 185 9.36 1.93 11.90
CA SER A 185 8.44 3.05 12.12
C SER A 185 8.15 3.25 13.60
N PRO A 186 7.86 4.49 14.07
CA PRO A 186 7.61 4.76 15.47
C PRO A 186 6.36 4.04 15.97
N LYS A 187 6.42 3.52 17.21
CA LYS A 187 5.32 2.79 17.86
C LYS A 187 4.33 3.75 18.50
N VAL A 188 3.64 4.55 17.72
CA VAL A 188 2.59 5.47 18.17
C VAL A 188 1.20 4.94 17.77
N ALA A 189 0.15 5.45 18.40
CA ALA A 189 -1.23 5.03 18.07
C ALA A 189 -1.63 5.49 16.66
N THR A 190 -1.30 6.73 16.32
CA THR A 190 -1.49 7.35 15.00
C THR A 190 -0.30 8.26 14.71
N TYR A 191 0.05 8.44 13.44
CA TYR A 191 1.29 9.14 13.05
C TYR A 191 1.21 10.67 13.13
N ASP A 192 0.04 11.24 13.36
CA ASP A 192 -0.10 12.67 13.73
C ASP A 192 0.55 13.01 15.09
N LEU A 193 0.72 12.02 15.96
CA LEU A 193 1.43 12.18 17.24
C LEU A 193 2.96 12.30 17.07
N GLN A 194 3.50 11.81 15.95
CA GLN A 194 4.92 11.88 15.59
C GLN A 194 5.08 12.04 14.07
N PRO A 195 4.80 13.25 13.51
CA PRO A 195 4.77 13.44 12.05
C PRO A 195 6.10 13.26 11.33
N GLU A 196 7.22 13.47 12.02
CA GLU A 196 8.56 13.20 11.52
C GLU A 196 8.82 11.71 11.30
N MET A 197 8.02 10.84 11.92
CA MET A 197 8.17 9.39 11.86
C MET A 197 9.64 8.99 12.06
N SER A 198 10.21 8.16 11.16
CA SER A 198 11.62 7.77 11.22
C SER A 198 12.45 8.39 10.07
N ALA A 199 11.98 9.50 9.48
CA ALA A 199 12.61 10.10 8.29
C ALA A 199 14.07 10.53 8.53
N TYR A 200 14.38 11.10 9.68
CA TYR A 200 15.76 11.53 10.01
C TYR A 200 16.71 10.35 10.17
N GLU A 201 16.26 9.25 10.80
CA GLU A 201 17.08 8.04 10.92
C GLU A 201 17.31 7.40 9.55
N LEU A 202 16.28 7.37 8.70
CA LEU A 202 16.39 6.90 7.32
C LEU A 202 17.40 7.75 6.54
N LEU A 203 17.33 9.09 6.67
CA LEU A 203 18.28 10.01 6.05
C LEU A 203 19.73 9.72 6.49
N ASP A 204 19.98 9.60 7.79
CA ASP A 204 21.34 9.35 8.31
C ASP A 204 21.94 8.06 7.74
N ARG A 205 21.13 7.00 7.64
CA ARG A 205 21.56 5.74 7.03
C ARG A 205 21.83 5.87 5.53
N LEU A 206 21.03 6.66 4.81
CA LEU A 206 21.23 6.92 3.39
C LEU A 206 22.48 7.74 3.13
N LEU A 207 22.74 8.79 3.92
CA LEU A 207 23.94 9.61 3.78
C LEU A 207 25.21 8.76 3.99
N GLY A 208 25.19 7.86 4.99
CA GLY A 208 26.28 6.90 5.19
C GLY A 208 26.47 5.97 4.00
N ALA A 209 25.38 5.41 3.46
CA ALA A 209 25.45 4.50 2.32
C ALA A 209 25.95 5.19 1.03
N ILE A 210 25.64 6.48 0.84
CA ILE A 210 26.16 7.28 -0.29
C ILE A 210 27.66 7.50 -0.13
N ASP A 211 28.17 7.68 1.10
CA ASP A 211 29.60 7.85 1.34
C ASP A 211 30.44 6.61 1.04
N GLU A 212 29.82 5.43 1.10
CA GLU A 212 30.49 4.16 0.75
C GLU A 212 30.83 4.03 -0.73
N ASP A 213 30.27 4.88 -1.62
CA ASP A 213 30.43 4.82 -3.08
C ASP A 213 30.17 3.41 -3.67
N LYS A 214 29.25 2.66 -3.05
CA LYS A 214 28.98 1.26 -3.39
C LYS A 214 27.88 1.08 -4.42
N TYR A 215 26.90 1.98 -4.41
CA TYR A 215 25.63 1.78 -5.13
C TYR A 215 25.51 2.68 -6.35
N ASP A 216 25.10 2.09 -7.47
CA ASP A 216 24.75 2.81 -8.70
C ASP A 216 23.32 3.41 -8.65
N PHE A 217 22.41 2.80 -7.87
CA PHE A 217 21.01 3.19 -7.83
C PHE A 217 20.44 3.10 -6.41
N PHE A 218 19.58 4.06 -6.08
CA PHE A 218 18.86 4.12 -4.82
C PHE A 218 17.35 4.23 -5.10
N ALA A 219 16.52 3.39 -4.46
CA ALA A 219 15.10 3.61 -4.38
C ALA A 219 14.71 3.84 -2.92
N VAL A 220 14.20 5.02 -2.63
CA VAL A 220 13.89 5.49 -1.28
C VAL A 220 12.44 5.89 -1.20
N ASN A 221 11.75 5.55 -0.12
CA ASN A 221 10.42 6.05 0.18
C ASN A 221 10.40 6.68 1.58
N PHE A 222 9.99 7.95 1.65
CA PHE A 222 9.64 8.63 2.89
C PHE A 222 8.13 8.50 3.11
N ALA A 223 7.75 7.76 4.14
CA ALA A 223 6.36 7.37 4.40
C ALA A 223 5.46 8.51 4.91
N ASN A 224 6.06 9.60 5.39
CA ASN A 224 5.40 10.62 6.18
C ASN A 224 4.17 11.25 5.51
N PRO A 225 4.20 11.75 4.24
CA PRO A 225 3.05 12.43 3.67
C PRO A 225 1.82 11.54 3.57
N ASP A 226 2.01 10.26 3.24
CA ASP A 226 0.93 9.30 3.15
C ASP A 226 0.41 8.88 4.52
N MET A 227 1.29 8.42 5.39
CA MET A 227 0.90 7.85 6.68
C MET A 227 0.28 8.89 7.61
N VAL A 228 0.81 10.11 7.63
CA VAL A 228 0.24 11.22 8.42
C VAL A 228 -1.02 11.77 7.74
N GLY A 229 -1.04 11.84 6.41
CA GLY A 229 -2.21 12.25 5.63
C GLY A 229 -3.46 11.42 5.94
N HIS A 230 -3.30 10.12 6.14
CA HIS A 230 -4.38 9.22 6.54
C HIS A 230 -5.02 9.56 7.89
N THR A 231 -4.38 10.35 8.74
CA THR A 231 -4.96 10.79 10.03
C THR A 231 -5.97 11.93 9.88
N GLY A 232 -5.96 12.65 8.75
CA GLY A 232 -6.80 13.81 8.51
C GLY A 232 -6.33 15.09 9.23
N SER A 233 -5.19 15.06 9.94
CA SER A 233 -4.63 16.20 10.64
C SER A 233 -3.76 17.05 9.71
N ILE A 234 -4.27 18.21 9.29
CA ILE A 234 -3.53 19.13 8.40
C ILE A 234 -2.26 19.63 9.06
N GLU A 235 -2.32 20.06 10.33
CA GLU A 235 -1.16 20.57 11.05
C GLU A 235 -0.04 19.52 11.15
N ALA A 236 -0.38 18.28 11.43
CA ALA A 236 0.58 17.17 11.47
C ALA A 236 1.14 16.88 10.08
N THR A 237 0.30 16.91 9.04
CA THR A 237 0.73 16.65 7.66
C THR A 237 1.66 17.76 7.15
N GLU A 238 1.42 19.04 7.50
CA GLU A 238 2.37 20.11 7.20
C GLU A 238 3.75 19.88 7.84
N LYS A 239 3.79 19.40 9.08
CA LYS A 239 5.06 19.04 9.75
C LYS A 239 5.74 17.85 9.05
N ALA A 240 4.96 16.85 8.66
CA ALA A 240 5.45 15.69 7.92
C ALA A 240 6.10 16.10 6.59
N ILE A 241 5.43 16.97 5.82
CA ILE A 241 5.95 17.48 4.54
C ILE A 241 7.23 18.30 4.76
N LYS A 242 7.27 19.19 5.76
CA LYS A 242 8.48 19.97 6.08
C LYS A 242 9.66 19.06 6.45
N THR A 243 9.40 17.99 7.20
CA THR A 243 10.43 17.00 7.55
C THR A 243 10.97 16.31 6.30
N VAL A 244 10.09 15.88 5.39
CA VAL A 244 10.49 15.23 4.14
C VAL A 244 11.24 16.19 3.23
N ASP A 245 10.79 17.43 3.10
CA ASP A 245 11.47 18.48 2.31
C ASP A 245 12.91 18.71 2.81
N GLU A 246 13.09 18.81 4.14
CA GLU A 246 14.42 18.93 4.75
C GLU A 246 15.29 17.70 4.47
N CYS A 247 14.73 16.49 4.63
CA CYS A 247 15.45 15.23 4.39
C CYS A 247 15.85 15.09 2.90
N VAL A 248 14.93 15.35 1.99
CA VAL A 248 15.17 15.30 0.55
C VAL A 248 16.21 16.33 0.13
N GLY A 249 16.14 17.56 0.67
CA GLY A 249 17.14 18.59 0.42
C GLY A 249 18.55 18.14 0.78
N LYS A 250 18.77 17.64 2.00
CA LYS A 250 20.08 17.13 2.46
C LYS A 250 20.54 15.90 1.66
N LEU A 251 19.61 15.01 1.31
CA LEU A 251 19.89 13.84 0.49
C LEU A 251 20.42 14.26 -0.90
N PHE A 252 19.74 15.21 -1.56
CA PHE A 252 20.18 15.69 -2.88
C PHE A 252 21.43 16.53 -2.83
N GLU A 253 21.65 17.35 -1.80
CA GLU A 253 22.94 18.02 -1.58
C GLU A 253 24.10 16.99 -1.58
N LYS A 254 23.89 15.85 -0.88
CA LYS A 254 24.87 14.78 -0.84
C LYS A 254 25.08 14.09 -2.18
N ILE A 255 23.97 13.72 -2.86
CA ILE A 255 24.00 13.07 -4.17
C ILE A 255 24.70 13.96 -5.20
N LEU A 256 24.36 15.24 -5.27
CA LEU A 256 24.97 16.20 -6.19
C LEU A 256 26.47 16.39 -5.90
N SER A 257 26.87 16.43 -4.62
CA SER A 257 28.30 16.51 -4.24
C SER A 257 29.13 15.31 -4.71
N LYS A 258 28.49 14.20 -4.99
CA LYS A 258 29.10 12.99 -5.58
C LYS A 258 28.95 12.92 -7.11
N GLY A 259 28.38 13.94 -7.75
CA GLY A 259 28.12 13.97 -9.18
C GLY A 259 26.92 13.08 -9.60
N GLY A 260 26.08 12.71 -8.65
CA GLY A 260 24.87 11.93 -8.90
C GLY A 260 23.69 12.81 -9.32
N SER A 261 22.60 12.15 -9.70
CA SER A 261 21.33 12.77 -10.07
C SER A 261 20.17 11.92 -9.56
N GLY A 262 18.94 12.42 -9.63
CA GLY A 262 17.78 11.63 -9.20
C GLY A 262 16.46 12.22 -9.60
N ILE A 263 15.41 11.50 -9.24
CA ILE A 263 14.01 11.85 -9.47
C ILE A 263 13.31 11.98 -8.12
N ILE A 264 12.53 13.04 -7.94
CA ILE A 264 11.60 13.21 -6.82
C ILE A 264 10.19 13.05 -7.38
N THR A 265 9.44 12.10 -6.83
CA THR A 265 8.05 11.83 -7.24
C THR A 265 7.28 11.20 -6.08
N ALA A 266 6.01 10.84 -6.33
CA ALA A 266 5.19 10.04 -5.42
C ALA A 266 4.51 8.91 -6.19
N ASP A 267 4.09 7.87 -5.48
CA ASP A 267 3.34 6.74 -6.04
C ASP A 267 1.84 7.02 -6.20
N HIS A 268 1.30 7.95 -5.42
CA HIS A 268 -0.08 8.43 -5.47
C HIS A 268 -0.23 9.76 -4.71
N GLY A 269 -1.36 10.42 -4.87
CA GLY A 269 -1.73 11.57 -4.07
C GLY A 269 -2.38 11.18 -2.74
N ASN A 270 -2.24 12.02 -1.73
CA ASN A 270 -2.89 11.95 -0.41
C ASN A 270 -2.87 13.32 0.27
N ALA A 271 -1.69 13.78 0.71
CA ALA A 271 -1.51 14.97 1.53
C ALA A 271 -1.91 16.29 0.85
N GLU A 272 -1.99 16.33 -0.47
CA GLU A 272 -2.42 17.51 -1.22
C GLU A 272 -3.94 17.72 -1.22
N LEU A 273 -4.72 16.70 -0.81
CA LEU A 273 -6.18 16.76 -0.78
C LEU A 273 -6.72 16.19 0.53
N MET A 274 -6.67 16.99 1.58
CA MET A 274 -7.05 16.56 2.94
C MET A 274 -8.42 17.04 3.38
N ILE A 275 -9.07 17.93 2.64
CA ILE A 275 -10.40 18.46 2.95
C ILE A 275 -11.27 18.39 1.70
N ASP A 276 -12.43 17.81 1.84
CA ASP A 276 -13.48 17.90 0.84
C ASP A 276 -14.00 19.33 0.75
N VAL A 277 -13.94 19.91 -0.45
CA VAL A 277 -14.25 21.33 -0.65
C VAL A 277 -15.72 21.65 -0.42
N GLU A 278 -16.61 20.68 -0.67
CA GLU A 278 -18.07 20.85 -0.55
C GLU A 278 -18.53 20.57 0.88
N THR A 279 -18.15 19.43 1.44
CA THR A 279 -18.62 18.96 2.75
C THR A 279 -17.80 19.49 3.92
N LYS A 280 -16.59 20.05 3.66
CA LYS A 280 -15.61 20.50 4.65
C LYS A 280 -15.14 19.38 5.60
N ARG A 281 -15.34 18.14 5.23
CA ARG A 281 -14.90 16.97 6.01
C ARG A 281 -13.45 16.59 5.66
N PRO A 282 -12.71 16.00 6.60
CA PRO A 282 -11.40 15.44 6.31
C PRO A 282 -11.49 14.33 5.27
N ILE A 283 -10.56 14.34 4.32
CA ILE A 283 -10.30 13.24 3.40
C ILE A 283 -9.06 12.50 3.94
N THR A 284 -9.20 11.21 4.16
CA THR A 284 -8.13 10.34 4.71
C THR A 284 -7.73 9.23 3.74
N SER A 285 -8.22 9.31 2.50
CA SER A 285 -7.94 8.33 1.44
C SER A 285 -6.99 8.93 0.39
N HIS A 286 -6.38 8.04 -0.40
CA HIS A 286 -5.58 8.46 -1.54
C HIS A 286 -6.42 9.24 -2.55
N SER A 287 -5.81 10.22 -3.21
CA SER A 287 -6.39 10.93 -4.34
C SER A 287 -5.89 10.37 -5.68
N THR A 288 -6.60 10.72 -6.75
CA THR A 288 -6.18 10.43 -8.13
C THR A 288 -5.50 11.64 -8.80
N ASN A 289 -5.12 12.63 -8.01
CA ASN A 289 -4.42 13.82 -8.53
C ASN A 289 -3.07 13.43 -9.13
N PRO A 290 -2.61 14.15 -10.15
CA PRO A 290 -1.26 14.01 -10.65
C PRO A 290 -0.23 14.27 -9.53
N VAL A 291 0.83 13.46 -9.51
CA VAL A 291 1.94 13.62 -8.56
C VAL A 291 3.08 14.43 -9.21
N PRO A 292 3.90 15.12 -8.43
CA PRO A 292 5.06 15.84 -8.96
C PRO A 292 6.08 14.85 -9.57
N PHE A 293 6.77 15.30 -10.61
CA PHE A 293 7.90 14.61 -11.20
C PHE A 293 9.03 15.62 -11.44
N ILE A 294 10.08 15.53 -10.64
CA ILE A 294 11.18 16.49 -10.64
C ILE A 294 12.48 15.75 -10.91
N VAL A 295 13.21 16.13 -11.95
CA VAL A 295 14.55 15.62 -12.24
C VAL A 295 15.58 16.58 -11.65
N VAL A 296 16.49 16.05 -10.85
CA VAL A 296 17.56 16.79 -10.18
C VAL A 296 18.92 16.26 -10.63
N GLY A 297 19.78 17.14 -11.14
CA GLY A 297 21.12 16.80 -11.57
C GLY A 297 21.70 17.88 -12.47
N GLU A 298 23.01 18.12 -12.41
CA GLU A 298 23.67 19.18 -13.18
C GLU A 298 23.49 19.00 -14.70
N GLU A 299 23.54 17.76 -15.19
CA GLU A 299 23.41 17.45 -16.63
C GLU A 299 21.96 17.62 -17.14
N PHE A 300 20.97 17.77 -16.25
CA PHE A 300 19.56 17.93 -16.59
C PHE A 300 19.05 19.38 -16.44
N VAL A 301 19.89 20.31 -16.00
CA VAL A 301 19.52 21.73 -15.89
C VAL A 301 19.14 22.28 -17.26
N GLY A 302 17.91 22.82 -17.36
CA GLY A 302 17.40 23.37 -18.61
C GLY A 302 16.85 22.34 -19.60
N ARG A 303 16.84 21.06 -19.27
CA ARG A 303 16.11 20.05 -20.05
C ARG A 303 14.62 20.20 -19.86
N GLU A 304 13.87 20.02 -20.94
CA GLU A 304 12.42 19.96 -20.88
C GLU A 304 11.96 18.55 -20.55
N LEU A 305 10.85 18.43 -19.85
CA LEU A 305 10.15 17.19 -19.60
C LEU A 305 8.89 17.07 -20.48
N LEU A 306 8.42 15.86 -20.71
CA LEU A 306 7.13 15.59 -21.32
C LEU A 306 6.01 15.83 -20.31
N ASP A 307 4.86 16.35 -20.77
CA ASP A 307 3.79 16.80 -19.88
C ASP A 307 2.87 15.63 -19.39
N ASP A 308 2.60 14.62 -20.19
CA ASP A 308 1.62 13.57 -19.91
C ASP A 308 2.25 12.28 -19.34
N GLY A 309 3.17 12.42 -18.37
CA GLY A 309 3.87 11.30 -17.74
C GLY A 309 2.95 10.39 -16.91
N LYS A 310 3.34 9.12 -16.82
CA LYS A 310 2.71 8.09 -15.98
C LYS A 310 3.75 7.45 -15.07
N LEU A 311 3.32 6.80 -14.01
CA LEU A 311 4.23 6.05 -13.11
C LEU A 311 5.06 5.00 -13.86
N SER A 312 4.53 4.43 -14.94
CA SER A 312 5.25 3.51 -15.83
C SER A 312 6.43 4.14 -16.57
N ASP A 313 6.51 5.46 -16.61
CA ASP A 313 7.58 6.20 -17.30
C ASP A 313 8.78 6.50 -16.39
N ILE A 314 8.66 6.23 -15.08
CA ILE A 314 9.76 6.43 -14.11
C ILE A 314 10.93 5.50 -14.43
N ALA A 315 10.68 4.20 -14.58
CA ALA A 315 11.74 3.22 -14.84
C ALA A 315 12.51 3.50 -16.15
N PRO A 316 11.86 3.76 -17.31
CA PRO A 316 12.59 4.12 -18.52
C PRO A 316 13.32 5.47 -18.40
N THR A 317 12.81 6.43 -17.63
CA THR A 317 13.53 7.69 -17.36
C THR A 317 14.79 7.46 -16.53
N VAL A 318 14.73 6.60 -15.51
CA VAL A 318 15.91 6.20 -14.72
C VAL A 318 16.95 5.53 -15.63
N LEU A 319 16.54 4.61 -16.50
CA LEU A 319 17.47 3.94 -17.42
C LEU A 319 18.11 4.94 -18.40
N ASP A 320 17.36 5.91 -18.89
CA ASP A 320 17.87 6.98 -19.75
C ASP A 320 18.92 7.84 -19.00
N MET A 321 18.60 8.27 -17.77
CA MET A 321 19.56 8.98 -16.91
C MET A 321 20.84 8.16 -16.66
N MET A 322 20.71 6.85 -16.53
CA MET A 322 21.84 5.92 -16.38
C MET A 322 22.54 5.57 -17.71
N LYS A 323 22.08 6.10 -18.84
CA LYS A 323 22.59 5.82 -20.19
C LYS A 323 22.54 4.31 -20.53
N MET A 324 21.46 3.65 -20.09
CA MET A 324 21.21 2.23 -20.33
C MET A 324 20.08 2.05 -21.33
N GLU A 325 20.19 1.02 -22.18
CA GLU A 325 19.12 0.65 -23.10
C GLU A 325 17.90 0.16 -22.30
N LYS A 326 16.70 0.48 -22.78
CA LYS A 326 15.43 0.06 -22.18
C LYS A 326 15.05 -1.34 -22.70
N PRO A 327 14.77 -2.34 -21.85
CA PRO A 327 14.29 -3.64 -22.30
C PRO A 327 12.85 -3.53 -22.83
N ALA A 328 12.47 -4.47 -23.70
CA ALA A 328 11.16 -4.44 -24.40
C ALA A 328 9.96 -4.54 -23.45
N GLU A 329 10.13 -5.20 -22.31
CA GLU A 329 9.08 -5.39 -21.29
C GLU A 329 8.72 -4.08 -20.56
N ILE A 330 9.62 -3.12 -20.49
CA ILE A 330 9.34 -1.79 -19.99
C ILE A 330 8.64 -0.99 -21.09
N THR A 331 7.31 -0.89 -21.03
CA THR A 331 6.48 -0.27 -22.08
C THR A 331 6.43 1.26 -22.03
N GLY A 332 6.77 1.87 -20.89
CA GLY A 332 6.87 3.32 -20.76
C GLY A 332 8.01 3.94 -21.60
N HIS A 333 8.16 5.25 -21.51
CA HIS A 333 9.20 6.01 -22.21
C HIS A 333 9.86 7.01 -21.27
N SER A 334 11.07 7.49 -21.62
CA SER A 334 11.73 8.56 -20.86
C SER A 334 10.91 9.84 -20.92
N LEU A 335 10.77 10.51 -19.78
CA LEU A 335 10.13 11.83 -19.70
C LEU A 335 11.09 12.98 -20.01
N ILE A 336 12.37 12.73 -20.20
CA ILE A 336 13.39 13.74 -20.55
C ILE A 336 13.40 13.91 -22.08
N LYS A 337 13.26 15.18 -22.53
CA LYS A 337 13.34 15.52 -23.97
C LYS A 337 14.77 15.65 -24.44
#